data_9d42f565a03abd727d2b2b29a0b1326b
#
_entry.id   9d42f565a03abd727d2b2b29a0b1326b
#
_cell.length_a   1.000
_cell.length_b   1.000
_cell.length_c   1.000
_cell.angle_alpha   90.00
_cell.angle_beta   90.00
_cell.angle_gamma   90.00
#
_symmetry.space_group_name_H-M   'P 1'
#
loop_
_entity.id
_entity.type
_entity.pdbx_description
1 polymer ?
#
loop_
_entity_poly.entity_id
_entity_poly.type
_entity_poly.pdbx_seq_one_letter_code
_entity_poly.pdbx_strand_id
1 'polypeptide(L)'
;MYLTRSEYDRGVNTFSPEGRLFQVEYAIEAIKLGSTAVGLQTKSGSILAVEKRLTSPLLEPSSVEKIAEIDVHIGAAMSGLVADARTLVDHARVEAQNHRFTYDEAIGVEALTQGVCDLALSFGEGSDGDKDKRMSRPFGVALLIAGHDDLKGHQLFFSDPSGTFVQYKAKAIGAGSEGAQSSLMESYNEDMTLEEAEELALSVLKQVMEEKISTENVELARVTEERGYHSATVEEVGVVLERL
;
A
#
# COMPACT_ATOMS: atom_id res chain seq x y z
N MET A 1 -0.71 2.90 -35.24
CA MET A 1 -1.31 2.95 -33.89
C MET A 1 -0.37 3.56 -32.83
N TYR A 2 0.93 3.70 -33.10
CA TYR A 2 1.91 4.31 -32.17
C TYR A 2 1.96 5.84 -32.18
N LEU A 3 1.43 6.49 -33.20
CA LEU A 3 1.49 7.96 -33.38
C LEU A 3 0.46 8.73 -32.52
N THR A 4 -0.64 8.11 -32.14
CA THR A 4 -1.71 8.75 -31.35
C THR A 4 -1.38 8.87 -29.86
N ARG A 5 -0.57 7.98 -29.28
CA ARG A 5 -0.18 8.05 -27.84
C ARG A 5 0.67 9.29 -27.57
N SER A 6 1.65 9.59 -28.41
CA SER A 6 2.59 10.71 -28.19
C SER A 6 1.95 12.11 -28.28
N GLU A 7 0.73 12.22 -28.75
CA GLU A 7 0.02 13.48 -28.87
C GLU A 7 -0.78 13.83 -27.61
N TYR A 8 -1.27 12.82 -26.88
CA TYR A 8 -2.13 12.97 -25.71
C TYR A 8 -1.43 12.64 -24.38
N ASP A 9 -0.16 12.25 -24.37
CA ASP A 9 0.60 11.89 -23.18
C ASP A 9 1.55 12.99 -22.66
N ARG A 10 1.63 14.13 -23.37
CA ARG A 10 2.51 15.25 -23.03
C ARG A 10 2.03 16.08 -21.84
N GLY A 11 0.73 16.14 -21.63
CA GLY A 11 0.10 16.88 -20.53
C GLY A 11 -0.44 15.96 -19.47
N VAL A 12 -0.33 16.36 -18.20
CA VAL A 12 -0.84 15.57 -17.06
C VAL A 12 -2.37 15.54 -17.00
N ASN A 13 -3.05 16.56 -17.52
CA ASN A 13 -4.51 16.71 -17.54
C ASN A 13 -5.10 16.61 -18.96
N THR A 14 -4.39 15.99 -19.89
CA THR A 14 -4.86 15.84 -21.26
C THR A 14 -5.54 14.49 -21.43
N PHE A 15 -6.85 14.50 -21.68
CA PHE A 15 -7.60 13.29 -21.99
C PHE A 15 -7.35 12.83 -23.41
N SER A 16 -7.18 11.53 -23.59
CA SER A 16 -7.22 10.89 -24.90
C SER A 16 -8.64 10.94 -25.49
N PRO A 17 -8.81 10.72 -26.81
CA PRO A 17 -10.16 10.60 -27.42
C PRO A 17 -11.02 9.49 -26.78
N GLU A 18 -10.38 8.52 -26.11
CA GLU A 18 -11.03 7.42 -25.39
C GLU A 18 -11.37 7.79 -23.93
N GLY A 19 -11.08 9.03 -23.51
CA GLY A 19 -11.37 9.52 -22.17
C GLY A 19 -10.38 9.05 -21.09
N ARG A 20 -9.15 8.67 -21.45
CA ARG A 20 -8.11 8.20 -20.52
C ARG A 20 -7.02 9.25 -20.31
N LEU A 21 -6.45 9.30 -19.10
CA LEU A 21 -5.27 10.08 -18.77
C LEU A 21 -4.03 9.17 -18.83
N PHE A 22 -3.22 9.30 -19.85
CA PHE A 22 -2.06 8.42 -20.04
C PHE A 22 -1.02 8.53 -18.94
N GLN A 23 -0.84 9.70 -18.30
CA GLN A 23 0.09 9.86 -17.19
C GLN A 23 -0.33 9.03 -15.97
N VAL A 24 -1.63 8.87 -15.71
CA VAL A 24 -2.14 7.97 -14.68
C VAL A 24 -1.90 6.50 -15.06
N GLU A 25 -2.13 6.12 -16.31
CA GLU A 25 -1.85 4.75 -16.78
C GLU A 25 -0.35 4.40 -16.66
N TYR A 26 0.54 5.35 -16.99
CA TYR A 26 1.98 5.16 -16.82
C TYR A 26 2.39 5.03 -15.36
N ALA A 27 1.75 5.79 -14.45
CA ALA A 27 1.96 5.64 -13.02
C ALA A 27 1.52 4.25 -12.52
N ILE A 28 0.40 3.74 -12.98
CA ILE A 28 -0.08 2.38 -12.67
C ILE A 28 0.89 1.32 -13.21
N GLU A 29 1.42 1.49 -14.44
CA GLU A 29 2.43 0.56 -14.98
C GLU A 29 3.74 0.59 -14.15
N ALA A 30 4.15 1.74 -13.63
CA ALA A 30 5.33 1.84 -12.76
C ALA A 30 5.18 1.02 -11.46
N ILE A 31 3.97 0.91 -10.93
CA ILE A 31 3.67 0.11 -9.72
C ILE A 31 3.93 -1.37 -9.97
N LYS A 32 3.63 -1.88 -11.17
CA LYS A 32 3.88 -3.29 -11.54
C LYS A 32 5.36 -3.67 -11.51
N LEU A 33 6.28 -2.70 -11.46
CA LEU A 33 7.72 -2.91 -11.28
C LEU A 33 8.14 -2.82 -9.81
N GLY A 34 7.25 -2.37 -8.93
CA GLY A 34 7.50 -2.23 -7.50
C GLY A 34 7.59 -3.56 -6.76
N SER A 35 8.07 -3.53 -5.51
CA SER A 35 8.10 -4.71 -4.63
C SER A 35 6.69 -5.27 -4.44
N THR A 36 6.59 -6.58 -4.36
CA THR A 36 5.32 -7.25 -4.09
C THR A 36 4.90 -7.01 -2.65
N ALA A 37 3.66 -6.58 -2.46
CA ALA A 37 3.04 -6.43 -1.15
C ALA A 37 1.71 -7.19 -1.11
N VAL A 38 1.43 -7.79 0.05
CA VAL A 38 0.23 -8.58 0.32
C VAL A 38 -0.45 -8.03 1.55
N GLY A 39 -1.75 -7.85 1.49
CA GLY A 39 -2.60 -7.50 2.63
C GLY A 39 -3.69 -8.54 2.83
N LEU A 40 -3.95 -8.90 4.07
CA LEU A 40 -4.97 -9.84 4.50
C LEU A 40 -5.79 -9.23 5.64
N GLN A 41 -7.09 -9.39 5.58
CA GLN A 41 -8.01 -9.04 6.67
C GLN A 41 -8.62 -10.32 7.21
N THR A 42 -8.61 -10.51 8.52
CA THR A 42 -9.31 -11.58 9.24
C THR A 42 -10.22 -10.99 10.31
N LYS A 43 -10.98 -11.82 10.99
CA LYS A 43 -11.79 -11.39 12.14
C LYS A 43 -10.96 -10.92 13.33
N SER A 44 -9.71 -11.42 13.44
CA SER A 44 -8.83 -11.15 14.59
C SER A 44 -7.84 -10.02 14.34
N GLY A 45 -7.68 -9.58 13.09
CA GLY A 45 -6.71 -8.55 12.72
C GLY A 45 -6.47 -8.47 11.23
N SER A 46 -5.66 -7.51 10.85
CA SER A 46 -5.17 -7.34 9.48
C SER A 46 -3.65 -7.52 9.44
N ILE A 47 -3.16 -8.16 8.38
CA ILE A 47 -1.75 -8.43 8.11
C ILE A 47 -1.31 -7.67 6.87
N LEU A 48 -0.14 -7.06 6.95
CA LEU A 48 0.59 -6.49 5.81
C LEU A 48 1.95 -7.18 5.72
N ALA A 49 2.29 -7.70 4.54
CA ALA A 49 3.59 -8.31 4.27
C ALA A 49 4.15 -7.78 2.95
N VAL A 50 5.43 -7.42 2.92
CA VAL A 50 6.08 -6.81 1.76
C VAL A 50 7.45 -7.41 1.51
N GLU A 51 7.77 -7.64 0.24
CA GLU A 51 9.10 -7.96 -0.24
C GLU A 51 10.02 -6.74 -0.14
N LYS A 52 11.20 -6.90 0.44
CA LYS A 52 12.30 -5.92 0.38
C LYS A 52 13.30 -6.36 -0.67
N ARG A 53 13.48 -5.57 -1.72
CA ARG A 53 14.51 -5.83 -2.73
C ARG A 53 15.81 -5.19 -2.30
N LEU A 54 16.74 -6.03 -1.84
CA LEU A 54 18.06 -5.62 -1.41
C LEU A 54 19.00 -5.63 -2.63
N THR A 55 19.14 -4.49 -3.30
CA THR A 55 19.90 -4.36 -4.56
C THR A 55 21.41 -4.42 -4.39
N SER A 56 21.90 -4.38 -3.18
CA SER A 56 23.33 -4.41 -2.87
C SER A 56 23.60 -5.10 -1.53
N PRO A 57 24.63 -5.93 -1.42
CA PRO A 57 25.05 -6.50 -0.12
C PRO A 57 25.59 -5.45 0.87
N LEU A 58 25.80 -4.20 0.43
CA LEU A 58 26.22 -3.07 1.27
C LEU A 58 25.03 -2.24 1.75
N LEU A 59 23.81 -2.59 1.34
CA LEU A 59 22.59 -1.92 1.79
C LEU A 59 22.24 -2.43 3.19
N GLU A 60 21.98 -1.52 4.12
CA GLU A 60 21.46 -1.86 5.45
C GLU A 60 19.97 -2.22 5.35
N PRO A 61 19.56 -3.48 5.59
CA PRO A 61 18.17 -3.92 5.39
C PRO A 61 17.15 -3.16 6.25
N SER A 62 17.58 -2.71 7.44
CA SER A 62 16.75 -1.93 8.37
C SER A 62 16.40 -0.54 7.85
N SER A 63 17.19 0.00 6.90
CA SER A 63 16.94 1.31 6.28
C SER A 63 15.85 1.28 5.20
N VAL A 64 15.47 0.08 4.74
CA VAL A 64 14.44 -0.11 3.72
C VAL A 64 13.12 -0.43 4.41
N GLU A 65 12.29 0.60 4.57
CA GLU A 65 10.94 0.47 5.09
C GLU A 65 9.93 0.47 3.93
N LYS A 66 9.10 -0.55 3.88
CA LYS A 66 8.01 -0.72 2.90
C LYS A 66 6.63 -0.77 3.53
N ILE A 67 6.57 -0.83 4.86
CA ILE A 67 5.35 -0.70 5.65
C ILE A 67 5.55 0.48 6.60
N ALA A 68 4.60 1.40 6.62
CA ALA A 68 4.66 2.57 7.47
C ALA A 68 3.48 2.61 8.44
N GLU A 69 3.76 2.98 9.69
CA GLU A 69 2.72 3.38 10.63
C GLU A 69 2.17 4.76 10.22
N ILE A 70 0.85 4.87 10.11
CA ILE A 70 0.16 6.14 9.88
C ILE A 70 -0.39 6.71 11.19
N ASP A 71 -1.12 5.90 11.93
CA ASP A 71 -1.57 6.19 13.29
C ASP A 71 -1.53 4.86 14.08
N VAL A 72 -1.74 4.92 15.39
CA VAL A 72 -1.69 3.76 16.29
C VAL A 72 -2.59 2.59 15.88
N HIS A 73 -3.61 2.84 15.09
CA HIS A 73 -4.59 1.85 14.62
C HIS A 73 -4.56 1.64 13.10
N ILE A 74 -3.65 2.29 12.36
CA ILE A 74 -3.56 2.22 10.90
C ILE A 74 -2.11 2.09 10.43
N GLY A 75 -1.87 1.11 9.57
CA GLY A 75 -0.62 0.93 8.82
C GLY A 75 -0.83 0.88 7.32
N ALA A 76 0.21 1.19 6.55
CA ALA A 76 0.15 1.12 5.10
C ALA A 76 1.38 0.41 4.53
N ALA A 77 1.14 -0.55 3.65
CA ALA A 77 2.17 -1.17 2.81
C ALA A 77 2.20 -0.50 1.45
N MET A 78 3.39 -0.31 0.89
CA MET A 78 3.60 0.46 -0.33
C MET A 78 4.29 -0.34 -1.44
N SER A 79 3.85 -0.11 -2.68
CA SER A 79 4.48 -0.65 -3.88
C SER A 79 4.60 0.43 -4.95
N GLY A 80 5.79 0.57 -5.55
CA GLY A 80 6.10 1.58 -6.55
C GLY A 80 7.23 2.50 -6.11
N LEU A 81 7.11 3.80 -6.39
CA LEU A 81 8.13 4.81 -6.10
C LEU A 81 8.12 5.19 -4.61
N VAL A 82 9.16 4.82 -3.88
CA VAL A 82 9.27 5.03 -2.41
C VAL A 82 9.19 6.50 -2.02
N ALA A 83 9.76 7.40 -2.82
CA ALA A 83 9.71 8.83 -2.53
C ALA A 83 8.27 9.38 -2.56
N ASP A 84 7.48 8.91 -3.54
CA ASP A 84 6.06 9.27 -3.65
C ASP A 84 5.24 8.70 -2.49
N ALA A 85 5.53 7.45 -2.10
CA ALA A 85 4.88 6.80 -0.97
C ALA A 85 5.09 7.56 0.34
N ARG A 86 6.30 8.04 0.60
CA ARG A 86 6.60 8.86 1.80
C ARG A 86 5.77 10.13 1.86
N THR A 87 5.59 10.81 0.73
CA THR A 87 4.74 12.01 0.66
C THR A 87 3.29 11.70 1.03
N LEU A 88 2.74 10.59 0.51
CA LEU A 88 1.37 10.16 0.82
C LEU A 88 1.23 9.74 2.29
N VAL A 89 2.19 9.01 2.83
CA VAL A 89 2.22 8.59 4.24
C VAL A 89 2.31 9.79 5.18
N ASP A 90 3.17 10.75 4.88
CA ASP A 90 3.31 11.96 5.71
C ASP A 90 2.03 12.79 5.69
N HIS A 91 1.36 12.90 4.53
CA HIS A 91 0.04 13.55 4.44
C HIS A 91 -1.01 12.80 5.26
N ALA A 92 -1.07 11.47 5.16
CA ALA A 92 -1.98 10.63 5.92
C ALA A 92 -1.79 10.80 7.44
N ARG A 93 -0.54 10.88 7.90
CA ARG A 93 -0.20 11.14 9.31
C ARG A 93 -0.72 12.50 9.77
N VAL A 94 -0.52 13.54 8.97
CA VAL A 94 -1.01 14.89 9.26
C VAL A 94 -2.52 14.92 9.33
N GLU A 95 -3.20 14.24 8.39
CA GLU A 95 -4.66 14.16 8.36
C GLU A 95 -5.22 13.42 9.58
N ALA A 96 -4.62 12.29 9.96
CA ALA A 96 -5.00 11.55 11.16
C ALA A 96 -4.86 12.40 12.44
N GLN A 97 -3.76 13.14 12.58
CA GLN A 97 -3.54 14.01 13.73
C GLN A 97 -4.47 15.25 13.72
N ASN A 98 -4.77 15.82 12.56
CA ASN A 98 -5.73 16.93 12.44
C ASN A 98 -7.14 16.48 12.80
N HIS A 99 -7.55 15.28 12.39
CA HIS A 99 -8.84 14.70 12.77
C HIS A 99 -8.93 14.54 14.29
N ARG A 100 -7.91 13.93 14.91
CA ARG A 100 -7.84 13.76 16.38
C ARG A 100 -7.86 15.09 17.12
N PHE A 101 -7.14 16.08 16.63
CA PHE A 101 -7.12 17.43 17.22
C PHE A 101 -8.48 18.11 17.16
N THR A 102 -9.22 17.91 16.06
CA THR A 102 -10.50 18.59 15.81
C THR A 102 -11.67 17.93 16.51
N TYR A 103 -11.70 16.58 16.50
CA TYR A 103 -12.85 15.79 16.94
C TYR A 103 -12.61 15.00 18.23
N ASP A 104 -11.38 14.99 18.75
CA ASP A 104 -10.97 14.21 19.93
C ASP A 104 -11.25 12.70 19.79
N GLU A 105 -11.17 12.18 18.56
CA GLU A 105 -11.35 10.77 18.23
C GLU A 105 -10.37 10.31 17.17
N ALA A 106 -10.18 9.00 17.04
CA ALA A 106 -9.36 8.41 15.98
C ALA A 106 -10.08 8.52 14.62
N ILE A 107 -9.32 8.81 13.56
CA ILE A 107 -9.87 8.85 12.20
C ILE A 107 -10.27 7.44 11.75
N GLY A 108 -11.43 7.29 11.11
CA GLY A 108 -11.81 6.02 10.49
C GLY A 108 -10.92 5.65 9.30
N VAL A 109 -10.70 4.35 9.11
CA VAL A 109 -9.78 3.84 8.06
C VAL A 109 -10.21 4.28 6.67
N GLU A 110 -11.51 4.23 6.38
CA GLU A 110 -12.05 4.67 5.09
C GLU A 110 -11.88 6.18 4.88
N ALA A 111 -12.13 7.00 5.91
CA ALA A 111 -11.98 8.45 5.83
C ALA A 111 -10.53 8.85 5.55
N LEU A 112 -9.57 8.23 6.23
CA LEU A 112 -8.14 8.42 5.97
C LEU A 112 -7.78 8.02 4.54
N THR A 113 -8.27 6.87 4.07
CA THR A 113 -8.01 6.39 2.71
C THR A 113 -8.55 7.34 1.67
N GLN A 114 -9.75 7.91 1.88
CA GLN A 114 -10.32 8.94 1.03
C GLN A 114 -9.42 10.18 0.94
N GLY A 115 -8.93 10.69 2.08
CA GLY A 115 -8.04 11.85 2.11
C GLY A 115 -6.72 11.62 1.35
N VAL A 116 -6.14 10.43 1.48
CA VAL A 116 -4.96 10.03 0.70
C VAL A 116 -5.27 10.03 -0.81
N CYS A 117 -6.42 9.51 -1.22
CA CYS A 117 -6.85 9.48 -2.62
C CYS A 117 -7.15 10.88 -3.16
N ASP A 118 -7.71 11.77 -2.34
CA ASP A 118 -7.95 13.17 -2.71
C ASP A 118 -6.63 13.90 -2.97
N LEU A 119 -5.60 13.66 -2.15
CA LEU A 119 -4.25 14.16 -2.45
C LEU A 119 -3.69 13.55 -3.74
N ALA A 120 -3.87 12.24 -3.96
CA ALA A 120 -3.38 11.57 -5.17
C ALA A 120 -3.95 12.18 -6.46
N LEU A 121 -5.15 12.75 -6.41
CA LEU A 121 -5.81 13.43 -7.52
C LEU A 121 -5.42 14.91 -7.67
N SER A 122 -4.67 15.48 -6.73
CA SER A 122 -4.33 16.92 -6.71
C SER A 122 -3.16 17.30 -7.63
N PHE A 123 -2.91 16.54 -8.70
CA PHE A 123 -1.88 16.86 -9.70
C PHE A 123 -2.44 17.68 -10.88
N GLY A 124 -1.54 18.38 -11.58
CA GLY A 124 -1.83 19.10 -12.83
C GLY A 124 -1.90 20.63 -12.70
N GLU A 125 -2.19 21.28 -13.83
CA GLU A 125 -2.35 22.73 -13.91
C GLU A 125 -3.72 23.14 -13.36
N GLY A 126 -3.74 23.89 -12.30
CA GLY A 126 -4.98 24.40 -11.75
C GLY A 126 -5.14 25.89 -11.91
N SER A 127 -6.37 26.37 -11.90
CA SER A 127 -6.71 27.79 -11.91
C SER A 127 -6.22 28.50 -10.65
N ASP A 128 -5.68 29.69 -10.87
CA ASP A 128 -5.24 30.73 -9.96
C ASP A 128 -5.47 30.56 -8.43
N GLY A 129 -4.40 30.50 -7.69
CA GLY A 129 -4.37 30.82 -6.26
C GLY A 129 -3.30 30.11 -5.43
N ASP A 130 -2.97 28.86 -5.66
CA ASP A 130 -2.04 28.12 -4.81
C ASP A 130 -1.07 27.28 -5.65
N LYS A 131 -0.17 27.96 -6.36
CA LYS A 131 0.82 27.32 -7.26
C LYS A 131 1.87 26.49 -6.51
N ASP A 132 2.06 26.73 -5.22
CA ASP A 132 3.15 26.15 -4.43
C ASP A 132 2.83 24.75 -3.86
N LYS A 133 1.59 24.28 -3.93
CA LYS A 133 1.16 22.99 -3.33
C LYS A 133 0.78 21.89 -4.33
N ARG A 134 0.95 22.11 -5.63
CA ARG A 134 0.44 21.16 -6.63
C ARG A 134 1.51 20.20 -7.12
N MET A 135 1.13 18.94 -7.18
CA MET A 135 1.95 17.91 -7.77
C MET A 135 2.00 18.06 -9.29
N SER A 136 3.18 17.97 -9.88
CA SER A 136 3.37 18.10 -11.32
C SER A 136 3.02 16.84 -12.12
N ARG A 137 2.85 15.70 -11.44
CA ARG A 137 2.52 14.40 -12.02
C ARG A 137 1.75 13.54 -11.03
N PRO A 138 1.04 12.48 -11.48
CA PRO A 138 0.47 11.48 -10.59
C PRO A 138 1.54 10.79 -9.75
N PHE A 139 1.17 10.35 -8.55
CA PHE A 139 2.02 9.50 -7.71
C PHE A 139 2.18 8.12 -8.35
N GLY A 140 3.42 7.63 -8.46
CA GLY A 140 3.73 6.30 -9.01
C GLY A 140 3.73 5.22 -7.92
N VAL A 141 2.72 5.18 -7.06
CA VAL A 141 2.64 4.25 -5.93
C VAL A 141 1.21 3.77 -5.70
N ALA A 142 1.08 2.51 -5.33
CA ALA A 142 -0.15 1.95 -4.76
C ALA A 142 0.08 1.63 -3.28
N LEU A 143 -0.98 1.76 -2.50
CA LEU A 143 -0.97 1.47 -1.08
C LEU A 143 -1.98 0.38 -0.73
N LEU A 144 -1.61 -0.47 0.24
CA LEU A 144 -2.51 -1.30 0.99
C LEU A 144 -2.61 -0.71 2.39
N ILE A 145 -3.75 -0.13 2.72
CA ILE A 145 -4.00 0.54 4.01
C ILE A 145 -4.82 -0.42 4.86
N ALA A 146 -4.24 -0.86 5.96
CA ALA A 146 -4.87 -1.75 6.92
C ALA A 146 -5.10 -1.02 8.24
N GLY A 147 -6.27 -1.18 8.81
CA GLY A 147 -6.60 -0.53 10.07
C GLY A 147 -7.77 -1.19 10.78
N HIS A 148 -8.00 -0.73 11.99
CA HIS A 148 -9.16 -1.09 12.82
C HIS A 148 -9.85 0.19 13.31
N ASP A 149 -11.17 0.24 13.17
CA ASP A 149 -11.99 1.25 13.82
C ASP A 149 -13.17 0.62 14.58
N ASP A 150 -13.67 1.32 15.60
CA ASP A 150 -14.71 0.82 16.51
C ASP A 150 -16.06 0.59 15.81
N LEU A 151 -16.30 1.22 14.65
CA LEU A 151 -17.56 1.15 13.94
C LEU A 151 -17.62 -0.02 12.94
N LYS A 152 -16.52 -0.26 12.22
CA LYS A 152 -16.47 -1.21 11.10
C LYS A 152 -15.51 -2.38 11.35
N GLY A 153 -14.76 -2.34 12.46
CA GLY A 153 -13.76 -3.35 12.79
C GLY A 153 -12.52 -3.28 11.90
N HIS A 154 -11.95 -4.43 11.59
CA HIS A 154 -10.78 -4.54 10.73
C HIS A 154 -11.13 -4.25 9.28
N GLN A 155 -10.30 -3.45 8.61
CA GLN A 155 -10.47 -3.05 7.22
C GLN A 155 -9.15 -3.08 6.49
N LEU A 156 -9.20 -3.45 5.22
CA LEU A 156 -8.07 -3.41 4.30
C LEU A 156 -8.52 -2.69 3.03
N PHE A 157 -7.90 -1.56 2.72
CA PHE A 157 -8.15 -0.81 1.50
C PHE A 157 -6.95 -0.89 0.55
N PHE A 158 -7.25 -0.98 -0.72
CA PHE A 158 -6.31 -0.77 -1.82
C PHE A 158 -6.56 0.60 -2.42
N SER A 159 -5.50 1.37 -2.66
CA SER A 159 -5.55 2.63 -3.40
C SER A 159 -4.50 2.68 -4.49
N ASP A 160 -4.81 3.36 -5.59
CA ASP A 160 -3.95 3.49 -6.75
C ASP A 160 -3.85 4.95 -7.24
N PRO A 161 -2.96 5.27 -8.21
CA PRO A 161 -2.77 6.64 -8.72
C PRO A 161 -3.99 7.26 -9.38
N SER A 162 -5.03 6.47 -9.72
CA SER A 162 -6.28 7.01 -10.28
C SER A 162 -7.16 7.69 -9.23
N GLY A 163 -6.76 7.64 -7.95
CA GLY A 163 -7.56 8.08 -6.82
C GLY A 163 -8.70 7.12 -6.46
N THR A 164 -8.73 5.96 -7.09
CA THR A 164 -9.67 4.90 -6.74
C THR A 164 -9.19 4.17 -5.50
N PHE A 165 -10.10 3.93 -4.55
CA PHE A 165 -9.85 3.02 -3.45
C PHE A 165 -11.00 2.03 -3.31
N VAL A 166 -10.66 0.80 -2.94
CA VAL A 166 -11.61 -0.30 -2.79
C VAL A 166 -11.22 -1.15 -1.58
N GLN A 167 -12.21 -1.53 -0.79
CA GLN A 167 -12.00 -2.45 0.33
C GLN A 167 -11.87 -3.89 -0.18
N TYR A 168 -10.88 -4.61 0.36
CA TYR A 168 -10.61 -6.02 0.05
C TYR A 168 -10.52 -6.84 1.34
N LYS A 169 -10.81 -8.12 1.23
CA LYS A 169 -10.49 -9.11 2.27
C LYS A 169 -9.05 -9.58 2.16
N ALA A 170 -8.57 -9.74 0.94
CA ALA A 170 -7.18 -10.07 0.63
C ALA A 170 -6.77 -9.45 -0.70
N LYS A 171 -5.61 -8.80 -0.75
CA LYS A 171 -5.12 -8.11 -1.95
C LYS A 171 -3.61 -8.19 -2.04
N ALA A 172 -3.12 -8.42 -3.26
CA ALA A 172 -1.71 -8.30 -3.62
C ALA A 172 -1.51 -7.14 -4.60
N ILE A 173 -0.37 -6.43 -4.48
CA ILE A 173 0.07 -5.34 -5.36
C ILE A 173 1.55 -5.52 -5.72
N GLY A 174 2.01 -4.85 -6.76
CA GLY A 174 3.41 -4.89 -7.20
C GLY A 174 3.69 -5.93 -8.27
N ALA A 175 4.97 -6.25 -8.49
CA ALA A 175 5.43 -7.06 -9.61
C ALA A 175 4.88 -8.49 -9.62
N GLY A 176 4.82 -9.15 -8.46
CA GLY A 176 4.29 -10.52 -8.30
C GLY A 176 2.78 -10.58 -8.05
N SER A 177 2.05 -9.47 -8.20
CA SER A 177 0.66 -9.36 -7.75
C SER A 177 -0.31 -10.35 -8.41
N GLU A 178 -0.13 -10.70 -9.68
CA GLU A 178 -1.03 -11.63 -10.39
C GLU A 178 -0.94 -13.05 -9.81
N GLY A 179 0.27 -13.56 -9.63
CA GLY A 179 0.50 -14.87 -9.01
C GLY A 179 0.09 -14.89 -7.54
N ALA A 180 0.47 -13.85 -6.79
CA ALA A 180 0.08 -13.70 -5.40
C ALA A 180 -1.44 -13.64 -5.21
N GLN A 181 -2.16 -12.89 -6.06
CA GLN A 181 -3.61 -12.79 -5.99
C GLN A 181 -4.30 -14.13 -6.29
N SER A 182 -3.76 -14.92 -7.24
CA SER A 182 -4.27 -16.27 -7.53
C SER A 182 -4.12 -17.19 -6.32
N SER A 183 -2.94 -17.20 -5.68
CA SER A 183 -2.70 -18.00 -4.47
C SER A 183 -3.59 -17.55 -3.29
N LEU A 184 -3.83 -16.24 -3.15
CA LEU A 184 -4.75 -15.72 -2.14
C LEU A 184 -6.19 -16.18 -2.37
N MET A 185 -6.67 -16.19 -3.63
CA MET A 185 -8.03 -16.64 -3.94
C MET A 185 -8.25 -18.12 -3.62
N GLU A 186 -7.20 -18.95 -3.71
CA GLU A 186 -7.27 -20.39 -3.41
C GLU A 186 -7.20 -20.70 -1.90
N SER A 187 -6.41 -19.92 -1.15
CA SER A 187 -6.03 -20.27 0.22
C SER A 187 -6.64 -19.37 1.30
N TYR A 188 -7.17 -18.20 0.93
CA TYR A 188 -7.73 -17.27 1.89
C TYR A 188 -9.05 -17.74 2.48
N ASN A 189 -9.16 -17.63 3.81
CA ASN A 189 -10.38 -17.84 4.57
C ASN A 189 -10.52 -16.73 5.62
N GLU A 190 -11.69 -16.11 5.72
CA GLU A 190 -11.97 -15.03 6.67
C GLU A 190 -11.91 -15.47 8.15
N ASP A 191 -12.13 -16.76 8.42
CA ASP A 191 -12.13 -17.36 9.75
C ASP A 191 -10.74 -17.84 10.22
N MET A 192 -9.69 -17.62 9.40
CA MET A 192 -8.32 -17.99 9.79
C MET A 192 -7.85 -17.15 10.98
N THR A 193 -7.00 -17.77 11.80
CA THR A 193 -6.33 -17.07 12.89
C THR A 193 -5.31 -16.06 12.37
N LEU A 194 -4.86 -15.16 13.23
CA LEU A 194 -3.84 -14.19 12.86
C LEU A 194 -2.52 -14.88 12.46
N GLU A 195 -2.15 -15.96 13.16
CA GLU A 195 -0.95 -16.76 12.86
C GLU A 195 -1.04 -17.44 11.49
N GLU A 196 -2.18 -18.04 11.16
CA GLU A 196 -2.43 -18.64 9.85
C GLU A 196 -2.40 -17.59 8.73
N ALA A 197 -2.89 -16.38 8.99
CA ALA A 197 -2.84 -15.26 8.04
C ALA A 197 -1.40 -14.78 7.79
N GLU A 198 -0.54 -14.76 8.82
CA GLU A 198 0.88 -14.45 8.68
C GLU A 198 1.60 -15.51 7.84
N GLU A 199 1.38 -16.78 8.15
CA GLU A 199 1.94 -17.90 7.38
C GLU A 199 1.48 -17.84 5.93
N LEU A 200 0.20 -17.59 5.67
CA LEU A 200 -0.32 -17.43 4.31
C LEU A 200 0.34 -16.25 3.59
N ALA A 201 0.43 -15.07 4.23
CA ALA A 201 1.05 -13.89 3.63
C ALA A 201 2.50 -14.14 3.21
N LEU A 202 3.31 -14.72 4.11
CA LEU A 202 4.71 -15.03 3.81
C LEU A 202 4.87 -16.20 2.83
N SER A 203 3.99 -17.21 2.87
CA SER A 203 3.95 -18.29 1.88
C SER A 203 3.68 -17.77 0.47
N VAL A 204 2.71 -16.85 0.34
CA VAL A 204 2.39 -16.20 -0.94
C VAL A 204 3.57 -15.38 -1.45
N LEU A 205 4.23 -14.58 -0.58
CA LEU A 205 5.44 -13.85 -0.97
C LEU A 205 6.56 -14.81 -1.41
N LYS A 206 6.81 -15.90 -0.67
CA LYS A 206 7.80 -16.93 -1.00
C LYS A 206 7.60 -17.53 -2.40
N GLN A 207 6.35 -17.67 -2.85
CA GLN A 207 6.02 -18.21 -4.18
C GLN A 207 6.33 -17.25 -5.33
N VAL A 208 6.22 -15.94 -5.10
CA VAL A 208 6.33 -14.91 -6.16
C VAL A 208 7.65 -14.15 -6.13
N MET A 209 8.42 -14.26 -5.04
CA MET A 209 9.75 -13.64 -4.93
C MET A 209 10.77 -14.40 -5.79
N GLU A 210 11.64 -13.66 -6.46
CA GLU A 210 12.77 -14.23 -7.21
C GLU A 210 13.87 -14.76 -6.29
N GLU A 211 14.07 -14.11 -5.14
CA GLU A 211 15.06 -14.49 -4.14
C GLU A 211 14.46 -15.42 -3.08
N LYS A 212 15.33 -16.22 -2.46
CA LYS A 212 14.92 -17.03 -1.31
C LYS A 212 14.47 -16.12 -0.16
N ILE A 213 13.28 -16.35 0.36
CA ILE A 213 12.73 -15.60 1.50
C ILE A 213 13.63 -15.73 2.73
N SER A 214 13.84 -14.62 3.42
CA SER A 214 14.64 -14.50 4.64
C SER A 214 14.06 -13.40 5.53
N THR A 215 14.52 -13.33 6.78
CA THR A 215 14.13 -12.27 7.72
C THR A 215 14.60 -10.88 7.32
N GLU A 216 15.56 -10.77 6.40
CA GLU A 216 16.13 -9.49 5.93
C GLU A 216 15.38 -8.93 4.73
N ASN A 217 14.82 -9.81 3.86
CA ASN A 217 14.20 -9.41 2.60
C ASN A 217 12.66 -9.42 2.62
N VAL A 218 12.06 -9.53 3.80
CA VAL A 218 10.62 -9.33 4.00
C VAL A 218 10.35 -8.41 5.19
N GLU A 219 9.21 -7.78 5.16
CA GLU A 219 8.67 -6.95 6.24
C GLU A 219 7.24 -7.40 6.52
N LEU A 220 6.88 -7.49 7.80
CA LEU A 220 5.58 -7.94 8.26
C LEU A 220 5.06 -6.96 9.31
N ALA A 221 3.79 -6.61 9.22
CA ALA A 221 3.10 -5.83 10.23
C ALA A 221 1.69 -6.37 10.47
N ARG A 222 1.20 -6.12 11.67
CA ARG A 222 -0.12 -6.52 12.17
C ARG A 222 -0.90 -5.29 12.58
N VAL A 223 -2.21 -5.33 12.41
CA VAL A 223 -3.13 -4.38 13.04
C VAL A 223 -4.19 -5.17 13.77
N THR A 224 -4.22 -5.06 15.10
CA THR A 224 -5.18 -5.77 15.95
C THR A 224 -5.95 -4.76 16.82
N GLU A 225 -7.13 -5.15 17.30
CA GLU A 225 -7.92 -4.31 18.20
C GLU A 225 -7.17 -4.02 19.50
N GLU A 226 -6.51 -5.04 20.07
CA GLU A 226 -5.86 -4.92 21.40
C GLU A 226 -4.57 -4.07 21.35
N ARG A 227 -3.74 -4.25 20.33
CA ARG A 227 -2.40 -3.66 20.25
C ARG A 227 -2.28 -2.52 19.24
N GLY A 228 -3.25 -2.37 18.34
CA GLY A 228 -3.15 -1.47 17.21
C GLY A 228 -2.14 -1.95 16.17
N TYR A 229 -1.48 -0.99 15.51
CA TYR A 229 -0.40 -1.28 14.56
C TYR A 229 0.85 -1.77 15.29
N HIS A 230 1.42 -2.84 14.77
CA HIS A 230 2.67 -3.41 15.24
C HIS A 230 3.50 -3.92 14.06
N SER A 231 4.70 -3.36 13.89
CA SER A 231 5.70 -3.90 12.98
C SER A 231 6.38 -5.10 13.63
N ALA A 232 6.40 -6.24 12.94
CA ALA A 232 7.04 -7.45 13.44
C ALA A 232 8.57 -7.29 13.50
N THR A 233 9.17 -7.75 14.58
CA THR A 233 10.63 -7.79 14.73
C THR A 233 11.23 -8.88 13.84
N VAL A 234 12.55 -8.83 13.63
CA VAL A 234 13.29 -9.86 12.87
C VAL A 234 13.08 -11.24 13.48
N GLU A 235 13.05 -11.34 14.82
CA GLU A 235 12.81 -12.58 15.55
C GLU A 235 11.39 -13.10 15.31
N GLU A 236 10.37 -12.23 15.36
CA GLU A 236 8.98 -12.60 15.10
C GLU A 236 8.80 -13.10 13.65
N VAL A 237 9.39 -12.42 12.67
CA VAL A 237 9.40 -12.88 11.27
C VAL A 237 10.10 -14.23 11.16
N GLY A 238 11.22 -14.43 11.88
CA GLY A 238 11.95 -15.70 11.92
C GLY A 238 11.08 -16.87 12.38
N VAL A 239 10.30 -16.67 13.44
CA VAL A 239 9.37 -17.69 13.98
C VAL A 239 8.30 -18.08 12.94
N VAL A 240 7.77 -17.12 12.19
CA VAL A 240 6.78 -17.41 11.13
C VAL A 240 7.44 -18.15 9.97
N LEU A 241 8.66 -17.76 9.57
CA LEU A 241 9.40 -18.43 8.49
C LEU A 241 9.80 -19.88 8.81
N GLU A 242 10.02 -20.23 10.08
CA GLU A 242 10.29 -21.61 10.52
C GLU A 242 9.10 -22.54 10.37
N ARG A 243 7.87 -22.00 10.28
CA ARG A 243 6.61 -22.75 10.09
C ARG A 243 6.29 -22.98 8.62
N LEU A 244 6.96 -22.28 7.67
CA LEU A 244 6.79 -22.37 6.21
C LEU A 244 7.67 -23.45 5.56
#